data_e75affb9ff7736c7aa0564df5985ac9b
#
_entry.id   e75affb9ff7736c7aa0564df5985ac9b
#
_cell.length_a   1.000
_cell.length_b   1.000
_cell.length_c   1.000
_cell.angle_alpha   90.00
_cell.angle_beta   90.00
_cell.angle_gamma   90.00
#
_symmetry.space_group_name_H-M   'P 1'
#
loop_
_entity.id
_entity.type
_entity.pdbx_description
1 polymer ?
#
loop_
_entity_poly.entity_id
_entity_poly.type
_entity_poly.pdbx_seq_one_letter_code
_entity_poly.pdbx_strand_id
1 'polypeptide(L)'
;MEHPISITVINNAAGIPQENAGIMGLFCKAVAVSTTFALGTMYLLTQLSDLTDLGINAAYDAANTVAVYQQVSEYYAQAGDGALLWLYGVAKATAFADFVVSDPFKAAIRFTAQADPLNRVKMIGLCYDVPTDTQSATDFPADVTATITALEATRLSLFAEGYQFSAIVDGYKMSATVSPAALTTVATMSCPGVSLCITGSKGNGVSGVGLALGRFARISIGHGFGAVEDGPMATTDAFLTNSVLKTTAGTLLVGSTYTVFGAPVTYNSATYAVGKTFVAVTNFTSFTSAGGGYVVDNSTRVASLTPTDIDQLGQKQFMFLRTWFSKSGYFWNDGATCELATKPLSTQEYNRVANQLSADALSFFINQMGKNLPLNTATGAVDSTYLIAKQAEFFETYINPLAVNTGTGDLTTGSMTMAGPNFNATKTMTFKLKIVPTPILGGVTGTVEFVATL
;
A
#
# COMPACT_ATOMS: atom_id res chain seq x y z
N MET A 1 -7.72 7.37 -43.21
CA MET A 1 -8.16 6.38 -42.22
C MET A 1 -8.70 7.18 -41.03
N GLU A 2 -10.02 7.24 -40.94
CA GLU A 2 -10.70 7.87 -39.82
C GLU A 2 -10.72 6.87 -38.66
N HIS A 3 -10.16 7.25 -37.53
CA HIS A 3 -10.34 6.52 -36.29
C HIS A 3 -11.59 7.07 -35.61
N PRO A 4 -12.68 6.32 -35.53
CA PRO A 4 -13.85 6.78 -34.79
C PRO A 4 -13.55 6.70 -33.31
N ILE A 5 -13.39 7.85 -32.66
CA ILE A 5 -13.45 7.94 -31.20
C ILE A 5 -14.91 7.88 -30.83
N SER A 6 -15.35 6.75 -30.30
CA SER A 6 -16.68 6.64 -29.73
C SER A 6 -16.61 7.03 -28.25
N ILE A 7 -17.09 8.23 -27.92
CA ILE A 7 -17.32 8.63 -26.54
C ILE A 7 -18.75 8.23 -26.20
N THR A 8 -18.93 7.17 -25.45
CA THR A 8 -20.22 6.82 -24.87
C THR A 8 -20.36 7.59 -23.55
N VAL A 9 -21.14 8.66 -23.54
CA VAL A 9 -21.53 9.34 -22.32
C VAL A 9 -22.60 8.47 -21.65
N ILE A 10 -22.19 7.68 -20.66
CA ILE A 10 -23.11 6.97 -19.78
C ILE A 10 -23.50 7.95 -18.68
N ASN A 11 -24.68 8.56 -18.82
CA ASN A 11 -25.24 9.43 -17.81
C ASN A 11 -25.90 8.58 -16.71
N ASN A 12 -25.08 8.00 -15.84
CA ASN A 12 -25.54 7.39 -14.60
C ASN A 12 -24.83 8.09 -13.46
N ALA A 13 -25.59 8.68 -12.56
CA ALA A 13 -25.13 9.26 -11.29
C ALA A 13 -24.57 8.22 -10.28
N ALA A 14 -24.25 7.04 -10.73
CA ALA A 14 -23.47 6.04 -10.02
C ALA A 14 -22.06 6.06 -10.62
N GLY A 15 -21.14 6.72 -9.93
CA GLY A 15 -19.70 6.73 -10.14
C GLY A 15 -19.24 6.72 -11.60
N ILE A 16 -18.61 7.79 -12.05
CA ILE A 16 -17.73 7.71 -13.22
C ILE A 16 -16.87 6.49 -12.99
N PRO A 17 -16.77 5.52 -13.94
CA PRO A 17 -15.80 4.44 -13.81
C PRO A 17 -14.45 5.12 -13.63
N GLN A 18 -13.92 5.10 -12.42
CA GLN A 18 -12.57 5.58 -12.19
C GLN A 18 -11.70 4.64 -12.99
N GLU A 19 -11.06 5.17 -14.01
CA GLU A 19 -10.13 4.44 -14.84
C GLU A 19 -9.19 3.69 -13.90
N ASN A 20 -9.46 2.40 -13.72
CA ASN A 20 -8.58 1.42 -13.06
C ASN A 20 -7.68 1.96 -11.93
N ALA A 21 -8.22 2.76 -11.02
CA ALA A 21 -7.49 3.23 -9.84
C ALA A 21 -7.02 2.07 -8.93
N GLY A 22 -7.54 0.88 -9.17
CA GLY A 22 -7.25 -0.33 -8.42
C GLY A 22 -6.14 -1.22 -8.97
N ILE A 23 -5.34 -0.78 -9.95
CA ILE A 23 -4.26 -1.61 -10.48
C ILE A 23 -3.04 -1.50 -9.59
N MET A 24 -2.66 -2.66 -9.04
CA MET A 24 -1.59 -2.78 -8.08
C MET A 24 -0.41 -3.58 -8.63
N GLY A 25 0.77 -3.38 -8.04
CA GLY A 25 1.96 -4.17 -8.32
C GLY A 25 2.54 -4.78 -7.06
N LEU A 26 2.89 -6.07 -7.09
CA LEU A 26 3.62 -6.74 -6.02
C LEU A 26 5.02 -7.12 -6.51
N PHE A 27 6.03 -6.62 -5.83
CA PHE A 27 7.43 -6.95 -6.00
C PHE A 27 7.86 -7.81 -4.83
N CYS A 28 7.95 -9.11 -5.04
CA CYS A 28 8.20 -10.06 -3.97
C CYS A 28 9.57 -10.71 -4.09
N LYS A 29 10.25 -10.92 -2.97
CA LYS A 29 11.39 -11.83 -2.90
C LYS A 29 10.92 -13.22 -3.31
N ALA A 30 11.59 -13.82 -4.31
CA ALA A 30 11.13 -15.06 -4.92
C ALA A 30 12.28 -15.94 -5.40
N VAL A 31 11.95 -17.17 -5.77
CA VAL A 31 12.81 -18.12 -6.46
C VAL A 31 12.14 -18.50 -7.78
N ALA A 32 12.89 -18.60 -8.86
CA ALA A 32 12.33 -18.97 -10.17
C ALA A 32 11.71 -20.37 -10.15
N VAL A 33 10.62 -20.55 -10.88
CA VAL A 33 10.07 -21.87 -11.24
C VAL A 33 10.46 -22.17 -12.68
N SER A 34 11.13 -23.27 -12.89
CA SER A 34 11.97 -23.60 -14.05
C SER A 34 11.42 -23.20 -15.44
N THR A 35 10.12 -23.26 -15.71
CA THR A 35 9.55 -22.95 -17.03
C THR A 35 8.40 -21.97 -17.01
N THR A 36 7.86 -21.66 -15.84
CA THR A 36 6.60 -20.91 -15.72
C THR A 36 6.77 -19.55 -15.04
N PHE A 37 7.72 -19.41 -14.11
CA PHE A 37 7.94 -18.18 -13.38
C PHE A 37 9.41 -17.77 -13.42
N ALA A 38 9.74 -16.78 -14.23
CA ALA A 38 11.08 -16.19 -14.30
C ALA A 38 11.18 -14.96 -13.39
N LEU A 39 12.30 -14.83 -12.68
CA LEU A 39 12.61 -13.57 -11.97
C LEU A 39 12.89 -12.46 -12.97
N GLY A 40 12.57 -11.24 -12.58
CA GLY A 40 12.80 -10.09 -13.45
C GLY A 40 11.74 -9.89 -14.55
N THR A 41 10.66 -10.64 -14.51
CA THR A 41 9.56 -10.56 -15.49
C THR A 41 8.27 -10.10 -14.79
N MET A 42 7.50 -9.24 -15.47
CA MET A 42 6.18 -8.81 -15.02
C MET A 42 5.11 -9.81 -15.49
N TYR A 43 4.29 -10.27 -14.56
CA TYR A 43 3.14 -11.14 -14.81
C TYR A 43 1.85 -10.41 -14.41
N LEU A 44 0.89 -10.32 -15.32
CA LEU A 44 -0.43 -9.80 -14.99
C LEU A 44 -1.32 -10.94 -14.51
N LEU A 45 -1.82 -10.81 -13.29
CA LEU A 45 -2.74 -11.76 -12.66
C LEU A 45 -4.12 -11.13 -12.57
N THR A 46 -5.16 -11.94 -12.73
CA THR A 46 -6.57 -11.55 -12.62
C THR A 46 -7.30 -12.31 -11.51
N GLN A 47 -6.71 -13.38 -11.04
CA GLN A 47 -7.24 -14.28 -10.00
C GLN A 47 -6.11 -15.10 -9.38
N LEU A 48 -6.37 -15.72 -8.24
CA LEU A 48 -5.35 -16.51 -7.53
C LEU A 48 -4.90 -17.75 -8.31
N SER A 49 -5.75 -18.36 -9.14
CA SER A 49 -5.38 -19.51 -9.97
C SER A 49 -4.27 -19.18 -10.97
N ASP A 50 -4.22 -17.96 -11.51
CA ASP A 50 -3.17 -17.55 -12.44
C ASP A 50 -1.77 -17.70 -11.79
N LEU A 51 -1.67 -17.46 -10.47
CA LEU A 51 -0.43 -17.66 -9.71
C LEU A 51 -0.09 -19.16 -9.59
N THR A 52 -1.08 -20.00 -9.36
CA THR A 52 -0.85 -21.46 -9.28
C THR A 52 -0.43 -22.07 -10.61
N ASP A 53 -0.88 -21.51 -11.72
CA ASP A 53 -0.44 -21.89 -13.07
C ASP A 53 1.03 -21.52 -13.33
N LEU A 54 1.55 -20.49 -12.63
CA LEU A 54 2.97 -20.17 -12.60
C LEU A 54 3.80 -21.12 -11.70
N GLY A 55 3.16 -22.10 -11.04
CA GLY A 55 3.80 -23.03 -10.12
C GLY A 55 4.02 -22.50 -8.72
N ILE A 56 3.40 -21.37 -8.38
CA ILE A 56 3.51 -20.71 -7.07
C ILE A 56 2.26 -21.02 -6.24
N ASN A 57 2.46 -21.75 -5.14
CA ASN A 57 1.44 -22.15 -4.18
C ASN A 57 1.99 -22.13 -2.75
N ALA A 58 1.20 -22.53 -1.76
CA ALA A 58 1.64 -22.54 -0.37
C ALA A 58 2.87 -23.45 -0.09
N ALA A 59 2.99 -24.55 -0.84
CA ALA A 59 4.16 -25.44 -0.75
C ALA A 59 5.41 -24.78 -1.34
N TYR A 60 5.29 -23.99 -2.39
CA TYR A 60 6.36 -23.20 -2.96
C TYR A 60 6.90 -22.18 -1.93
N ASP A 61 6.02 -21.43 -1.25
CA ASP A 61 6.41 -20.48 -0.21
C ASP A 61 7.17 -21.17 0.91
N ALA A 62 6.64 -22.31 1.40
CA ALA A 62 7.27 -23.07 2.45
C ALA A 62 8.65 -23.64 2.04
N ALA A 63 8.75 -24.21 0.83
CA ALA A 63 10.00 -24.79 0.32
C ALA A 63 11.12 -23.76 0.11
N ASN A 64 10.74 -22.54 -0.29
CA ASN A 64 11.66 -21.47 -0.63
C ASN A 64 11.83 -20.42 0.49
N THR A 65 11.08 -20.55 1.58
CA THR A 65 11.07 -19.55 2.68
C THR A 65 10.78 -18.15 2.14
N VAL A 66 9.71 -18.04 1.35
CA VAL A 66 9.21 -16.79 0.75
C VAL A 66 7.73 -16.60 1.10
N ALA A 67 7.13 -15.49 0.71
CA ALA A 67 5.74 -15.17 1.01
C ALA A 67 4.93 -14.75 -0.25
N VAL A 68 5.32 -15.22 -1.43
CA VAL A 68 4.69 -14.79 -2.70
C VAL A 68 3.23 -15.23 -2.77
N TYR A 69 2.98 -16.53 -2.55
CA TYR A 69 1.62 -17.06 -2.53
C TYR A 69 0.78 -16.42 -1.42
N GLN A 70 1.36 -16.25 -0.23
CA GLN A 70 0.70 -15.58 0.88
C GLN A 70 0.22 -14.18 0.48
N GLN A 71 1.10 -13.33 -0.02
CA GLN A 71 0.79 -11.94 -0.36
C GLN A 71 -0.25 -11.84 -1.48
N VAL A 72 -0.14 -12.67 -2.53
CA VAL A 72 -1.11 -12.67 -3.63
C VAL A 72 -2.47 -13.23 -3.18
N SER A 73 -2.49 -14.28 -2.34
CA SER A 73 -3.76 -14.80 -1.80
C SER A 73 -4.46 -13.80 -0.89
N GLU A 74 -3.68 -13.07 -0.07
CA GLU A 74 -4.19 -11.98 0.76
C GLU A 74 -4.73 -10.82 -0.08
N TYR A 75 -4.06 -10.49 -1.20
CA TYR A 75 -4.54 -9.49 -2.15
C TYR A 75 -5.92 -9.86 -2.71
N TYR A 76 -6.08 -11.06 -3.27
CA TYR A 76 -7.36 -11.47 -3.85
C TYR A 76 -8.46 -11.70 -2.80
N ALA A 77 -8.10 -12.06 -1.57
CA ALA A 77 -9.05 -12.13 -0.48
C ALA A 77 -9.71 -10.76 -0.17
N GLN A 78 -9.02 -9.67 -0.44
CA GLN A 78 -9.54 -8.30 -0.24
C GLN A 78 -10.09 -7.69 -1.53
N ALA A 79 -9.36 -7.78 -2.63
CA ALA A 79 -9.73 -7.18 -3.91
C ALA A 79 -10.85 -7.94 -4.63
N GLY A 80 -10.88 -9.26 -4.45
CA GLY A 80 -11.75 -10.18 -5.21
C GLY A 80 -11.15 -10.57 -6.56
N ASP A 81 -11.72 -11.62 -7.15
CA ASP A 81 -11.35 -12.07 -8.50
C ASP A 81 -11.73 -11.03 -9.55
N GLY A 82 -10.92 -10.92 -10.59
CA GLY A 82 -11.04 -9.90 -11.64
C GLY A 82 -10.25 -8.62 -11.35
N ALA A 83 -9.76 -8.42 -10.11
CA ALA A 83 -8.85 -7.32 -9.80
C ALA A 83 -7.48 -7.56 -10.45
N LEU A 84 -6.94 -6.52 -11.10
CA LEU A 84 -5.66 -6.62 -11.81
C LEU A 84 -4.48 -6.46 -10.84
N LEU A 85 -3.56 -7.41 -10.90
CA LEU A 85 -2.33 -7.41 -10.10
C LEU A 85 -1.12 -7.71 -10.98
N TRP A 86 -0.17 -6.79 -11.03
CA TRP A 86 1.14 -7.03 -11.60
C TRP A 86 2.07 -7.67 -10.56
N LEU A 87 2.59 -8.86 -10.87
CA LEU A 87 3.55 -9.57 -10.02
C LEU A 87 4.95 -9.52 -10.63
N TYR A 88 5.96 -9.23 -9.82
CA TYR A 88 7.37 -9.23 -10.18
C TYR A 88 8.20 -9.98 -9.15
N GLY A 89 8.91 -11.01 -9.59
CA GLY A 89 9.82 -11.77 -8.73
C GLY A 89 11.21 -11.13 -8.67
N VAL A 90 11.66 -10.80 -7.45
CA VAL A 90 13.00 -10.29 -7.17
C VAL A 90 13.81 -11.41 -6.50
N ALA A 91 15.06 -11.62 -6.94
CA ALA A 91 15.91 -12.65 -6.34
C ALA A 91 16.10 -12.40 -4.83
N LYS A 92 16.03 -13.44 -4.00
CA LYS A 92 16.13 -13.35 -2.53
C LYS A 92 17.40 -12.62 -2.06
N ALA A 93 18.52 -12.83 -2.74
CA ALA A 93 19.80 -12.23 -2.38
C ALA A 93 19.92 -10.73 -2.71
N THR A 94 19.01 -10.18 -3.52
CA THR A 94 19.07 -8.77 -3.92
C THR A 94 18.46 -7.90 -2.83
N ALA A 95 19.18 -6.95 -2.24
CA ALA A 95 18.61 -5.97 -1.32
C ALA A 95 17.56 -5.12 -2.04
N PHE A 96 16.44 -4.81 -1.39
CA PHE A 96 15.42 -3.97 -2.02
C PHE A 96 15.90 -2.53 -2.20
N ALA A 97 16.74 -2.02 -1.30
CA ALA A 97 17.33 -0.69 -1.45
C ALA A 97 18.10 -0.54 -2.77
N ASP A 98 18.87 -1.57 -3.16
CA ASP A 98 19.59 -1.60 -4.43
C ASP A 98 18.66 -1.84 -5.63
N PHE A 99 17.66 -2.70 -5.45
CA PHE A 99 16.71 -3.02 -6.52
C PHE A 99 15.88 -1.82 -6.94
N VAL A 100 15.31 -1.06 -6.00
CA VAL A 100 14.40 0.04 -6.33
C VAL A 100 15.06 1.21 -7.07
N VAL A 101 16.37 1.36 -6.99
CA VAL A 101 17.12 2.36 -7.78
C VAL A 101 17.58 1.85 -9.13
N SER A 102 17.50 0.54 -9.36
CA SER A 102 18.00 -0.14 -10.56
C SER A 102 17.17 0.13 -11.81
N ASP A 103 17.80 -0.04 -12.97
CA ASP A 103 17.11 0.05 -14.27
C ASP A 103 16.03 -1.03 -14.44
N PRO A 104 16.20 -2.30 -14.00
CA PRO A 104 15.14 -3.29 -14.04
C PRO A 104 13.85 -2.88 -13.31
N PHE A 105 13.96 -2.26 -12.12
CA PHE A 105 12.79 -1.75 -11.41
C PHE A 105 12.08 -0.63 -12.20
N LYS A 106 12.85 0.36 -12.67
CA LYS A 106 12.30 1.47 -13.46
C LYS A 106 11.67 0.97 -14.77
N ALA A 107 12.31 -0.01 -15.42
CA ALA A 107 11.78 -0.64 -16.62
C ALA A 107 10.47 -1.39 -16.34
N ALA A 108 10.36 -2.09 -15.21
CA ALA A 108 9.14 -2.78 -14.81
C ALA A 108 7.96 -1.80 -14.61
N ILE A 109 8.18 -0.67 -13.95
CA ILE A 109 7.14 0.37 -13.80
C ILE A 109 6.73 0.95 -15.16
N ARG A 110 7.70 1.30 -16.02
CA ARG A 110 7.42 1.82 -17.37
C ARG A 110 6.69 0.80 -18.25
N PHE A 111 7.04 -0.49 -18.11
CA PHE A 111 6.41 -1.58 -18.85
C PHE A 111 4.91 -1.65 -18.63
N THR A 112 4.42 -1.50 -17.39
CA THR A 112 2.99 -1.53 -17.11
C THR A 112 2.22 -0.44 -17.84
N ALA A 113 2.80 0.75 -17.99
CA ALA A 113 2.19 1.85 -18.71
C ALA A 113 2.30 1.72 -20.25
N GLN A 114 3.32 1.01 -20.75
CA GLN A 114 3.48 0.74 -22.19
C GLN A 114 2.60 -0.42 -22.65
N ALA A 115 2.46 -1.45 -21.82
CA ALA A 115 1.62 -2.59 -22.12
C ALA A 115 0.13 -2.19 -22.23
N ASP A 116 -0.33 -1.35 -21.31
CA ASP A 116 -1.66 -0.74 -21.34
C ASP A 116 -1.65 0.55 -20.52
N PRO A 117 -1.74 1.74 -21.15
CA PRO A 117 -1.76 3.00 -20.45
C PRO A 117 -2.90 3.15 -19.43
N LEU A 118 -4.02 2.46 -19.64
CA LEU A 118 -5.16 2.45 -18.73
C LEU A 118 -4.93 1.52 -17.55
N ASN A 119 -4.13 0.47 -17.74
CA ASN A 119 -3.79 -0.55 -16.74
C ASN A 119 -2.39 -0.38 -16.14
N ARG A 120 -1.86 0.83 -16.13
CA ARG A 120 -0.60 1.13 -15.45
C ARG A 120 -0.75 0.99 -13.93
N VAL A 121 0.31 0.52 -13.30
CA VAL A 121 0.38 0.39 -11.84
C VAL A 121 0.17 1.76 -11.16
N LYS A 122 -0.70 1.79 -10.15
CA LYS A 122 -1.03 2.98 -9.35
C LYS A 122 -0.43 2.92 -7.94
N MET A 123 -0.27 1.73 -7.41
CA MET A 123 0.38 1.49 -6.13
C MET A 123 1.17 0.18 -6.18
N ILE A 124 2.32 0.15 -5.51
CA ILE A 124 3.16 -1.04 -5.44
C ILE A 124 3.37 -1.50 -4.00
N GLY A 125 3.60 -2.79 -3.82
CA GLY A 125 4.05 -3.39 -2.58
C GLY A 125 5.43 -4.03 -2.76
N LEU A 126 6.30 -3.81 -1.79
CA LEU A 126 7.57 -4.53 -1.67
C LEU A 126 7.45 -5.55 -0.55
N CYS A 127 7.55 -6.83 -0.89
CA CYS A 127 7.35 -7.94 0.04
C CYS A 127 8.67 -8.69 0.23
N TYR A 128 9.17 -8.68 1.46
CA TYR A 128 10.35 -9.43 1.84
C TYR A 128 10.06 -10.94 1.92
N ASP A 129 11.10 -11.74 1.98
CA ASP A 129 11.02 -13.16 2.29
C ASP A 129 10.77 -13.39 3.80
N VAL A 130 10.34 -14.60 4.14
CA VAL A 130 10.12 -14.96 5.54
C VAL A 130 11.44 -14.93 6.30
N PRO A 131 11.58 -14.14 7.36
CA PRO A 131 12.84 -14.03 8.09
C PRO A 131 13.18 -15.35 8.80
N THR A 132 14.43 -15.75 8.71
CA THR A 132 14.96 -16.97 9.34
C THR A 132 15.94 -16.68 10.48
N ASP A 133 16.33 -15.44 10.65
CA ASP A 133 17.35 -14.98 11.59
C ASP A 133 16.78 -14.15 12.74
N THR A 134 17.63 -13.91 13.75
CA THR A 134 17.31 -13.07 14.90
C THR A 134 17.25 -11.59 14.48
N GLN A 135 16.37 -10.84 15.12
CA GLN A 135 15.94 -9.53 14.71
C GLN A 135 16.49 -8.43 15.61
N SER A 136 16.53 -7.20 15.09
CA SER A 136 16.87 -6.03 15.88
C SER A 136 15.88 -5.83 17.04
N ALA A 137 16.38 -5.38 18.16
CA ALA A 137 15.56 -5.19 19.36
C ALA A 137 14.71 -3.89 19.33
N THR A 138 15.08 -2.90 18.54
CA THR A 138 14.48 -1.56 18.60
C THR A 138 14.21 -0.93 17.26
N ASP A 139 14.79 -1.42 16.16
CA ASP A 139 14.74 -0.80 14.85
C ASP A 139 14.40 -1.79 13.74
N PHE A 140 13.91 -1.25 12.63
CA PHE A 140 13.82 -1.99 11.38
C PHE A 140 15.22 -2.32 10.84
N PRO A 141 15.36 -3.42 10.09
CA PRO A 141 16.60 -3.70 9.38
C PRO A 141 17.03 -2.52 8.53
N ALA A 142 18.32 -2.27 8.43
CA ALA A 142 18.88 -1.17 7.65
C ALA A 142 18.40 -1.18 6.18
N ASP A 143 18.17 -2.37 5.61
CA ASP A 143 17.63 -2.49 4.25
C ASP A 143 16.20 -1.93 4.14
N VAL A 144 15.34 -2.08 5.16
CA VAL A 144 13.97 -1.53 5.14
C VAL A 144 13.99 0.00 5.11
N THR A 145 14.74 0.63 6.00
CA THR A 145 14.84 2.09 6.06
C THR A 145 15.53 2.69 4.84
N ALA A 146 16.59 2.03 4.34
CA ALA A 146 17.25 2.39 3.10
C ALA A 146 16.31 2.25 1.90
N THR A 147 15.51 1.18 1.85
CA THR A 147 14.52 0.95 0.79
C THR A 147 13.47 2.05 0.76
N ILE A 148 12.93 2.49 1.91
CA ILE A 148 11.95 3.59 1.95
C ILE A 148 12.52 4.85 1.31
N THR A 149 13.73 5.26 1.70
CA THR A 149 14.39 6.47 1.19
C THR A 149 14.72 6.35 -0.31
N ALA A 150 15.29 5.22 -0.73
CA ALA A 150 15.66 4.98 -2.11
C ALA A 150 14.42 4.90 -3.03
N LEU A 151 13.35 4.27 -2.55
CA LEU A 151 12.09 4.14 -3.27
C LEU A 151 11.42 5.50 -3.46
N GLU A 152 11.40 6.36 -2.44
CA GLU A 152 10.85 7.72 -2.59
C GLU A 152 11.63 8.54 -3.62
N ALA A 153 12.95 8.50 -3.59
CA ALA A 153 13.77 9.19 -4.58
C ALA A 153 13.51 8.68 -6.01
N THR A 154 13.40 7.36 -6.18
CA THR A 154 13.08 6.74 -7.48
C THR A 154 11.67 7.07 -7.94
N ARG A 155 10.70 7.05 -7.02
CA ARG A 155 9.31 7.44 -7.28
C ARG A 155 9.22 8.87 -7.80
N LEU A 156 9.92 9.81 -7.17
CA LEU A 156 9.97 11.21 -7.61
C LEU A 156 10.62 11.36 -9.00
N SER A 157 11.67 10.60 -9.29
CA SER A 157 12.29 10.56 -10.63
C SER A 157 11.29 10.06 -11.68
N LEU A 158 10.60 8.94 -11.42
CA LEU A 158 9.60 8.39 -12.33
C LEU A 158 8.35 9.29 -12.43
N PHE A 159 7.98 9.96 -11.36
CA PHE A 159 6.91 10.97 -11.39
C PHE A 159 7.21 12.10 -12.38
N ALA A 160 8.45 12.59 -12.42
CA ALA A 160 8.88 13.60 -13.38
C ALA A 160 8.82 13.11 -14.85
N GLU A 161 8.89 11.79 -15.06
CA GLU A 161 8.72 11.16 -16.38
C GLU A 161 7.22 10.89 -16.71
N GLY A 162 6.29 11.13 -15.78
CA GLY A 162 4.86 10.87 -15.98
C GLY A 162 4.35 9.55 -15.40
N TYR A 163 5.17 8.82 -14.65
CA TYR A 163 4.78 7.56 -13.99
C TYR A 163 4.46 7.79 -12.50
N GLN A 164 3.20 8.12 -12.21
CA GLN A 164 2.73 8.39 -10.86
C GLN A 164 2.28 7.09 -10.17
N PHE A 165 2.89 6.78 -9.04
CA PHE A 165 2.50 5.68 -8.17
C PHE A 165 2.84 5.99 -6.72
N SER A 166 2.28 5.23 -5.80
CA SER A 166 2.66 5.21 -4.39
C SER A 166 3.09 3.80 -3.97
N ALA A 167 3.62 3.64 -2.77
CA ALA A 167 4.22 2.37 -2.38
C ALA A 167 3.94 1.99 -0.92
N ILE A 168 3.91 0.68 -0.66
CA ILE A 168 3.88 0.08 0.67
C ILE A 168 5.10 -0.83 0.80
N VAL A 169 5.87 -0.66 1.85
CA VAL A 169 7.02 -1.50 2.19
C VAL A 169 6.65 -2.41 3.34
N ASP A 170 7.07 -3.66 3.25
CA ASP A 170 6.97 -4.64 4.33
C ASP A 170 7.94 -4.29 5.46
N GLY A 171 7.41 -4.10 6.66
CA GLY A 171 8.17 -3.85 7.88
C GLY A 171 8.61 -5.15 8.55
N TYR A 172 9.39 -5.96 7.87
CA TYR A 172 9.81 -7.26 8.36
C TYR A 172 11.00 -7.20 9.32
N LYS A 173 11.29 -8.29 10.01
CA LYS A 173 12.44 -8.46 10.92
C LYS A 173 12.45 -7.52 12.14
N MET A 174 11.35 -7.39 12.84
CA MET A 174 11.33 -6.70 14.12
C MET A 174 11.60 -7.65 15.30
N SER A 175 12.17 -7.15 16.38
CA SER A 175 12.42 -7.97 17.58
C SER A 175 11.12 -8.32 18.33
N ALA A 176 11.03 -9.55 18.85
CA ALA A 176 9.93 -10.02 19.68
C ALA A 176 9.71 -9.22 20.97
N THR A 177 10.72 -8.52 21.41
CA THR A 177 10.72 -7.82 22.70
C THR A 177 10.39 -6.33 22.57
N VAL A 178 10.22 -5.84 21.36
CA VAL A 178 9.96 -4.40 21.12
C VAL A 178 8.51 -4.07 21.43
N SER A 179 8.31 -3.15 22.37
CA SER A 179 7.01 -2.55 22.60
C SER A 179 6.72 -1.44 21.57
N PRO A 180 5.45 -1.11 21.29
CA PRO A 180 5.09 0.01 20.43
C PRO A 180 5.79 1.33 20.80
N ALA A 181 5.97 1.58 22.10
CA ALA A 181 6.68 2.76 22.60
C ALA A 181 8.15 2.83 22.16
N ALA A 182 8.83 1.70 22.10
CA ALA A 182 10.26 1.61 21.79
C ALA A 182 10.57 1.61 20.30
N LEU A 183 9.57 1.41 19.41
CA LEU A 183 9.78 1.44 17.96
C LEU A 183 10.26 2.82 17.49
N THR A 184 11.25 2.85 16.62
CA THR A 184 11.67 4.09 15.95
C THR A 184 10.58 4.59 15.00
N THR A 185 10.31 5.89 15.04
CA THR A 185 9.33 6.51 14.15
C THR A 185 9.83 6.58 12.71
N VAL A 186 8.94 6.37 11.74
CA VAL A 186 9.22 6.61 10.32
C VAL A 186 8.68 7.96 9.84
N ALA A 187 7.95 8.67 10.69
CA ALA A 187 7.37 9.98 10.37
C ALA A 187 8.39 11.03 9.90
N THR A 188 9.63 10.93 10.38
CA THR A 188 10.71 11.89 10.08
C THR A 188 11.49 11.58 8.81
N MET A 189 11.16 10.51 8.11
CA MET A 189 11.88 10.13 6.88
C MET A 189 11.57 11.03 5.68
N SER A 190 10.48 11.82 5.76
CA SER A 190 10.04 12.71 4.68
C SER A 190 9.81 11.98 3.35
N CYS A 191 9.16 10.83 3.42
CA CYS A 191 8.84 9.98 2.28
C CYS A 191 7.30 9.86 2.10
N PRO A 192 6.64 10.93 1.61
CA PRO A 192 5.18 11.00 1.55
C PRO A 192 4.54 9.97 0.62
N GLY A 193 5.27 9.45 -0.38
CA GLY A 193 4.75 8.44 -1.31
C GLY A 193 4.91 7.00 -0.85
N VAL A 194 5.52 6.77 0.33
CA VAL A 194 5.85 5.44 0.82
C VAL A 194 5.26 5.22 2.20
N SER A 195 4.60 4.08 2.41
CA SER A 195 4.11 3.61 3.71
C SER A 195 4.89 2.41 4.21
N LEU A 196 4.93 2.22 5.52
CA LEU A 196 5.52 1.05 6.15
C LEU A 196 4.43 0.24 6.86
N CYS A 197 4.18 -0.97 6.36
CA CYS A 197 3.20 -1.89 6.91
C CYS A 197 3.84 -2.81 7.96
N ILE A 198 3.26 -2.90 9.16
CA ILE A 198 3.82 -3.66 10.28
C ILE A 198 2.93 -4.76 10.82
N THR A 199 1.79 -5.04 10.21
CA THR A 199 0.91 -6.14 10.61
C THR A 199 0.67 -7.10 9.46
N GLY A 200 0.37 -8.34 9.80
CA GLY A 200 0.09 -9.38 8.81
C GLY A 200 -0.88 -10.43 9.35
N SER A 201 -1.29 -11.34 8.49
CA SER A 201 -2.29 -12.35 8.80
C SER A 201 -1.72 -13.59 9.50
N LYS A 202 -0.41 -13.81 9.48
CA LYS A 202 0.21 -15.07 9.92
C LYS A 202 1.27 -14.96 11.01
N GLY A 203 1.68 -13.77 11.39
CA GLY A 203 2.73 -13.60 12.42
C GLY A 203 4.08 -14.28 12.08
N ASN A 204 4.36 -14.49 10.80
CA ASN A 204 5.58 -15.17 10.34
C ASN A 204 6.72 -14.19 10.03
N GLY A 205 6.61 -12.97 10.47
CA GLY A 205 7.64 -11.93 10.29
C GLY A 205 7.54 -11.15 8.98
N VAL A 206 6.54 -11.42 8.14
CA VAL A 206 6.19 -10.58 6.97
C VAL A 206 4.87 -9.86 7.20
N SER A 207 4.77 -8.63 6.72
CA SER A 207 3.56 -7.82 6.84
C SER A 207 2.56 -8.17 5.74
N GLY A 208 1.28 -7.85 5.99
CA GLY A 208 0.19 -8.04 5.04
C GLY A 208 0.14 -6.94 3.97
N VAL A 209 1.22 -6.78 3.21
CA VAL A 209 1.27 -5.83 2.09
C VAL A 209 0.23 -6.18 1.05
N GLY A 210 0.04 -7.48 0.75
CA GLY A 210 -1.00 -7.96 -0.13
C GLY A 210 -2.41 -7.63 0.37
N LEU A 211 -2.66 -7.78 1.68
CA LEU A 211 -3.92 -7.36 2.30
C LEU A 211 -4.19 -5.86 2.09
N ALA A 212 -3.17 -5.04 2.34
CA ALA A 212 -3.29 -3.59 2.18
C ALA A 212 -3.56 -3.20 0.72
N LEU A 213 -2.77 -3.73 -0.22
CA LEU A 213 -2.96 -3.46 -1.65
C LEU A 213 -4.32 -3.94 -2.15
N GLY A 214 -4.77 -5.13 -1.73
CA GLY A 214 -6.09 -5.65 -2.10
C GLY A 214 -7.22 -4.76 -1.59
N ARG A 215 -7.05 -4.18 -0.41
CA ARG A 215 -8.00 -3.21 0.13
C ARG A 215 -8.01 -1.93 -0.69
N PHE A 216 -6.85 -1.36 -1.00
CA PHE A 216 -6.75 -0.18 -1.87
C PHE A 216 -7.27 -0.42 -3.29
N ALA A 217 -7.14 -1.64 -3.81
CA ALA A 217 -7.71 -2.00 -5.11
C ALA A 217 -9.24 -1.96 -5.12
N ARG A 218 -9.87 -2.26 -3.98
CA ARG A 218 -11.33 -2.33 -3.85
C ARG A 218 -12.00 -1.00 -3.56
N ILE A 219 -11.33 -0.09 -2.86
CA ILE A 219 -11.90 1.19 -2.47
C ILE A 219 -11.65 2.28 -3.52
N SER A 220 -12.56 3.24 -3.61
CA SER A 220 -12.39 4.42 -4.45
C SER A 220 -11.16 5.22 -4.03
N ILE A 221 -10.63 5.99 -4.99
CA ILE A 221 -9.57 6.94 -4.70
C ILE A 221 -10.05 7.98 -3.68
N GLY A 222 -9.21 8.34 -2.72
CA GLY A 222 -9.55 9.32 -1.68
C GLY A 222 -10.40 8.78 -0.52
N HIS A 223 -11.02 7.59 -0.64
CA HIS A 223 -11.72 6.99 0.49
C HIS A 223 -10.77 6.55 1.60
N GLY A 224 -11.20 6.73 2.83
CA GLY A 224 -10.47 6.34 4.02
C GLY A 224 -10.15 4.86 4.07
N PHE A 225 -8.86 4.54 4.08
CA PHE A 225 -8.35 3.17 3.98
C PHE A 225 -8.74 2.30 5.17
N GLY A 226 -8.61 2.80 6.36
CA GLY A 226 -8.88 2.06 7.58
C GLY A 226 -10.20 2.40 8.24
N ALA A 227 -11.00 3.27 7.65
CA ALA A 227 -12.25 3.69 8.22
C ALA A 227 -13.25 2.53 8.39
N VAL A 228 -14.20 2.73 9.24
CA VAL A 228 -15.28 1.75 9.52
C VAL A 228 -16.04 1.38 8.24
N GLU A 229 -16.11 2.28 7.28
CA GLU A 229 -16.75 2.08 5.97
C GLU A 229 -16.10 0.98 5.15
N ASP A 230 -14.82 0.72 5.38
CA ASP A 230 -14.09 -0.31 4.65
C ASP A 230 -14.46 -1.74 5.05
N GLY A 231 -15.13 -1.89 6.18
CA GLY A 231 -15.56 -3.18 6.70
C GLY A 231 -14.42 -4.05 7.24
N PRO A 232 -14.75 -5.17 7.87
CA PRO A 232 -13.77 -6.10 8.39
C PRO A 232 -13.04 -6.82 7.25
N MET A 233 -11.77 -7.18 7.46
CA MET A 233 -11.06 -8.07 6.56
C MET A 233 -11.71 -9.46 6.58
N ALA A 234 -11.96 -9.99 5.39
CA ALA A 234 -12.78 -11.18 5.22
C ALA A 234 -12.18 -12.45 5.83
N THR A 235 -10.90 -12.52 6.11
CA THR A 235 -10.27 -13.84 6.19
C THR A 235 -9.39 -14.12 7.35
N THR A 236 -9.16 -13.22 8.36
CA THR A 236 -8.11 -13.67 9.23
C THR A 236 -7.98 -13.07 10.60
N ASP A 237 -7.51 -13.90 11.46
CA ASP A 237 -6.70 -13.54 12.60
C ASP A 237 -5.47 -12.77 12.16
N ALA A 238 -5.47 -11.47 12.40
CA ALA A 238 -4.33 -10.63 12.12
C ALA A 238 -3.45 -10.48 13.37
N PHE A 239 -2.15 -10.44 13.14
CA PHE A 239 -1.15 -10.26 14.18
C PHE A 239 -0.35 -9.00 13.91
N LEU A 240 0.21 -8.37 14.92
CA LEU A 240 1.37 -7.54 14.72
C LEU A 240 2.46 -8.39 14.06
N THR A 241 3.02 -7.90 12.98
CA THR A 241 4.15 -8.59 12.38
C THR A 241 5.37 -8.46 13.26
N ASN A 242 6.29 -9.30 12.95
CA ASN A 242 7.54 -9.33 13.62
C ASN A 242 7.41 -9.84 15.03
N SER A 243 8.31 -9.63 15.60
CA SER A 243 8.79 -10.34 16.74
C SER A 243 8.34 -9.78 18.05
N VAL A 244 7.51 -8.75 18.10
CA VAL A 244 6.75 -8.46 19.33
C VAL A 244 5.94 -9.69 19.76
N LEU A 245 5.54 -10.52 18.81
CA LEU A 245 4.78 -11.76 19.04
C LEU A 245 5.63 -13.02 18.95
N LYS A 246 6.84 -12.90 18.44
CA LYS A 246 7.74 -14.02 18.13
C LYS A 246 8.54 -14.41 19.35
N THR A 247 8.40 -15.65 19.78
CA THR A 247 9.22 -16.24 20.83
C THR A 247 10.12 -17.30 20.21
N THR A 248 11.45 -17.11 20.28
CA THR A 248 12.45 -18.01 19.67
C THR A 248 12.90 -19.12 20.61
N ALA A 249 12.91 -18.86 21.89
CA ALA A 249 13.16 -19.85 22.95
C ALA A 249 12.77 -19.25 24.31
N GLY A 250 12.48 -20.07 25.27
CA GLY A 250 12.25 -19.64 26.64
C GLY A 250 10.89 -20.04 27.21
N THR A 251 10.46 -19.30 28.21
CA THR A 251 9.23 -19.57 28.98
C THR A 251 8.00 -19.13 28.20
N LEU A 252 7.04 -20.02 28.05
CA LEU A 252 5.73 -19.75 27.44
C LEU A 252 4.68 -19.43 28.50
N LEU A 253 3.71 -18.58 28.14
CA LEU A 253 2.58 -18.28 29.01
C LEU A 253 1.63 -19.47 29.05
N VAL A 254 1.48 -20.05 30.22
CA VAL A 254 0.64 -21.23 30.43
C VAL A 254 -0.82 -20.94 30.09
N GLY A 255 -1.44 -21.86 29.36
CA GLY A 255 -2.81 -21.72 28.88
C GLY A 255 -2.95 -21.01 27.52
N SER A 256 -1.90 -20.34 27.06
CA SER A 256 -1.90 -19.73 25.73
C SER A 256 -1.70 -20.75 24.63
N THR A 257 -2.30 -20.47 23.47
CA THR A 257 -2.11 -21.26 22.25
C THR A 257 -1.02 -20.61 21.39
N TYR A 258 -0.05 -21.41 20.96
CA TYR A 258 1.08 -20.98 20.17
C TYR A 258 1.05 -21.62 18.78
N THR A 259 1.41 -20.88 17.76
CA THR A 259 1.64 -21.38 16.38
C THR A 259 3.12 -21.42 16.06
N VAL A 260 3.57 -22.51 15.43
CA VAL A 260 4.98 -22.75 15.07
C VAL A 260 5.29 -22.18 13.70
N PHE A 261 6.42 -21.47 13.60
CA PHE A 261 6.95 -20.88 12.36
C PHE A 261 8.46 -21.11 12.21
N GLY A 262 8.98 -20.85 11.02
CA GLY A 262 10.40 -20.94 10.69
C GLY A 262 10.88 -22.38 10.53
N ALA A 263 11.01 -23.10 11.62
CA ALA A 263 11.38 -24.51 11.66
C ALA A 263 10.58 -25.24 12.75
N PRO A 264 10.55 -26.60 12.74
CA PRO A 264 9.88 -27.36 13.79
C PRO A 264 10.40 -27.01 15.19
N VAL A 265 9.52 -26.95 16.17
CA VAL A 265 9.86 -26.72 17.59
C VAL A 265 9.50 -27.92 18.43
N THR A 266 10.30 -28.21 19.45
CA THR A 266 10.01 -29.25 20.43
C THR A 266 9.50 -28.60 21.72
N TYR A 267 8.30 -29.01 22.11
CA TYR A 267 7.64 -28.56 23.31
C TYR A 267 7.02 -29.76 24.03
N ASN A 268 7.27 -29.90 25.34
CA ASN A 268 6.74 -30.98 26.17
C ASN A 268 6.99 -32.37 25.53
N SER A 269 8.24 -32.62 25.08
CA SER A 269 8.71 -33.85 24.41
C SER A 269 8.02 -34.19 23.08
N ALA A 270 7.14 -33.30 22.55
CA ALA A 270 6.55 -33.42 21.23
C ALA A 270 7.16 -32.44 20.26
N THR A 271 7.39 -32.85 19.02
CA THR A 271 7.86 -31.98 17.95
C THR A 271 6.68 -31.52 17.12
N TYR A 272 6.51 -30.21 17.02
CA TYR A 272 5.46 -29.56 16.25
C TYR A 272 6.05 -28.99 14.96
N ALA A 273 5.51 -29.42 13.84
CA ALA A 273 5.89 -28.92 12.53
C ALA A 273 5.42 -27.45 12.33
N VAL A 274 6.04 -26.77 11.38
CA VAL A 274 5.65 -25.41 10.98
C VAL A 274 4.16 -25.36 10.61
N GLY A 275 3.46 -24.33 11.09
CA GLY A 275 2.02 -24.14 10.91
C GLY A 275 1.14 -24.93 11.89
N LYS A 276 1.72 -25.75 12.77
CA LYS A 276 0.94 -26.42 13.83
C LYS A 276 0.84 -25.56 15.08
N THR A 277 -0.23 -25.81 15.85
CA THR A 277 -0.49 -25.15 17.12
C THR A 277 -0.36 -26.12 18.28
N PHE A 278 -0.02 -25.58 19.47
CA PHE A 278 -0.08 -26.28 20.74
C PHE A 278 -0.49 -25.32 21.86
N VAL A 279 -0.98 -25.85 22.96
CA VAL A 279 -1.30 -25.09 24.17
C VAL A 279 -0.18 -25.29 25.18
N ALA A 280 0.32 -24.21 25.77
CA ALA A 280 1.30 -24.27 26.83
C ALA A 280 0.64 -24.79 28.13
N VAL A 281 1.20 -25.85 28.71
CA VAL A 281 0.65 -26.55 29.90
C VAL A 281 1.31 -26.08 31.19
N THR A 282 0.63 -26.25 32.30
CA THR A 282 0.99 -25.69 33.60
C THR A 282 2.32 -26.17 34.17
N ASN A 283 2.75 -27.36 33.81
CA ASN A 283 4.02 -27.98 34.28
C ASN A 283 5.16 -27.83 33.29
N PHE A 284 5.02 -27.08 32.23
CA PHE A 284 6.01 -26.92 31.20
C PHE A 284 6.08 -25.45 30.74
N THR A 285 7.21 -24.81 30.93
CA THR A 285 7.36 -23.37 30.76
C THR A 285 8.33 -22.99 29.65
N SER A 286 9.03 -23.95 29.04
CA SER A 286 10.03 -23.67 28.00
C SER A 286 9.90 -24.60 26.81
N PHE A 287 10.37 -24.13 25.67
CA PHE A 287 10.48 -24.90 24.44
C PHE A 287 11.88 -24.76 23.84
N THR A 288 12.22 -25.68 22.98
CA THR A 288 13.47 -25.62 22.21
C THR A 288 13.18 -25.66 20.72
N SER A 289 14.03 -25.01 19.95
CA SER A 289 13.98 -25.08 18.49
C SER A 289 15.39 -25.26 17.92
N ALA A 290 15.45 -25.98 16.82
CA ALA A 290 16.63 -26.05 15.98
C ALA A 290 16.31 -25.37 14.64
N GLY A 291 17.33 -24.81 13.96
CA GLY A 291 17.16 -24.26 12.62
C GLY A 291 16.32 -22.98 12.55
N GLY A 292 16.26 -22.18 13.62
CA GLY A 292 15.55 -20.90 13.61
C GLY A 292 14.04 -21.00 13.79
N GLY A 293 13.52 -22.10 14.33
CA GLY A 293 12.13 -22.24 14.71
C GLY A 293 11.70 -21.26 15.80
N TYR A 294 10.49 -20.79 15.76
CA TYR A 294 9.89 -19.90 16.74
C TYR A 294 8.39 -20.15 16.87
N VAL A 295 7.80 -19.61 17.92
CA VAL A 295 6.35 -19.68 18.14
C VAL A 295 5.79 -18.28 18.30
N VAL A 296 4.52 -18.14 17.91
CA VAL A 296 3.75 -16.91 18.07
C VAL A 296 2.57 -17.22 18.97
N ASP A 297 2.38 -16.41 20.01
CA ASP A 297 1.24 -16.50 20.90
C ASP A 297 -0.02 -16.02 20.19
N ASN A 298 -0.97 -16.92 19.96
CA ASN A 298 -2.22 -16.60 19.29
C ASN A 298 -3.14 -15.67 20.09
N SER A 299 -2.90 -15.54 21.41
CA SER A 299 -3.64 -14.59 22.25
C SER A 299 -3.14 -13.15 22.05
N THR A 300 -1.89 -12.99 21.58
CA THR A 300 -1.25 -11.68 21.33
C THR A 300 -1.56 -11.21 19.91
N ARG A 301 -2.83 -11.03 19.61
CA ARG A 301 -3.29 -10.54 18.30
C ARG A 301 -3.48 -9.02 18.35
N VAL A 302 -3.74 -8.43 17.18
CA VAL A 302 -4.11 -7.01 17.07
C VAL A 302 -5.25 -6.63 18.03
N ALA A 303 -6.18 -7.54 18.29
CA ALA A 303 -7.25 -7.36 19.26
C ALA A 303 -6.77 -7.12 20.70
N SER A 304 -5.53 -7.48 21.04
CA SER A 304 -4.95 -7.28 22.37
C SER A 304 -4.19 -5.95 22.51
N LEU A 305 -4.08 -5.15 21.44
CA LEU A 305 -3.47 -3.83 21.54
C LEU A 305 -4.31 -2.92 22.44
N THR A 306 -3.63 -2.28 23.38
CA THR A 306 -4.28 -1.25 24.22
C THR A 306 -4.51 0.03 23.41
N PRO A 307 -5.42 0.92 23.83
CA PRO A 307 -5.56 2.24 23.21
C PRO A 307 -4.23 3.01 23.14
N THR A 308 -3.40 2.91 24.17
CA THR A 308 -2.08 3.55 24.22
C THR A 308 -1.14 2.99 23.16
N ASP A 309 -1.14 1.67 22.92
CA ASP A 309 -0.33 1.05 21.86
C ASP A 309 -0.78 1.52 20.48
N ILE A 310 -2.08 1.61 20.27
CA ILE A 310 -2.68 2.09 19.02
C ILE A 310 -2.26 3.55 18.76
N ASP A 311 -2.36 4.40 19.76
CA ASP A 311 -1.95 5.81 19.65
C ASP A 311 -0.45 5.94 19.35
N GLN A 312 0.38 5.15 20.02
CA GLN A 312 1.83 5.16 19.81
C GLN A 312 2.21 4.69 18.39
N LEU A 313 1.57 3.64 17.88
CA LEU A 313 1.79 3.16 16.52
C LEU A 313 1.34 4.19 15.47
N GLY A 314 0.18 4.81 15.70
CA GLY A 314 -0.34 5.87 14.82
C GLY A 314 0.57 7.10 14.78
N GLN A 315 1.03 7.58 15.94
CA GLN A 315 1.96 8.72 16.04
C GLN A 315 3.30 8.46 15.32
N LYS A 316 3.71 7.19 15.20
CA LYS A 316 4.92 6.79 14.49
C LYS A 316 4.75 6.59 12.99
N GLN A 317 3.54 6.80 12.49
CA GLN A 317 3.18 6.72 11.07
C GLN A 317 3.33 5.31 10.48
N PHE A 318 2.93 4.28 11.23
CA PHE A 318 2.85 2.92 10.72
C PHE A 318 1.46 2.60 10.18
N MET A 319 1.41 1.80 9.12
CA MET A 319 0.19 1.11 8.71
C MET A 319 0.06 -0.19 9.50
N PHE A 320 -1.01 -0.34 10.26
CA PHE A 320 -1.25 -1.53 11.09
C PHE A 320 -2.74 -1.82 11.23
N LEU A 321 -3.04 -3.06 11.63
CA LEU A 321 -4.39 -3.53 11.87
C LEU A 321 -4.80 -3.28 13.31
N ARG A 322 -6.07 -2.98 13.52
CA ARG A 322 -6.69 -2.81 14.84
C ARG A 322 -8.09 -3.38 14.87
N THR A 323 -8.64 -3.51 16.06
CA THR A 323 -10.07 -3.75 16.27
C THR A 323 -10.77 -2.45 16.65
N TRP A 324 -12.07 -2.37 16.36
CA TRP A 324 -12.92 -1.30 16.80
C TRP A 324 -13.97 -1.81 17.80
N PHE A 325 -14.30 -0.99 18.79
CA PHE A 325 -15.35 -1.30 19.73
C PHE A 325 -16.67 -1.54 18.98
N SER A 326 -17.39 -2.60 19.35
CA SER A 326 -18.67 -3.00 18.74
C SER A 326 -18.62 -3.38 17.24
N LYS A 327 -17.45 -3.59 16.67
CA LYS A 327 -17.28 -4.09 15.30
C LYS A 327 -16.54 -5.42 15.33
N SER A 328 -17.04 -6.39 14.59
CA SER A 328 -16.32 -7.66 14.41
C SER A 328 -15.26 -7.53 13.30
N GLY A 329 -14.13 -8.21 13.49
CA GLY A 329 -13.05 -8.25 12.52
C GLY A 329 -11.95 -7.23 12.79
N TYR A 330 -11.04 -7.12 11.83
CA TYR A 330 -9.86 -6.27 11.90
C TYR A 330 -9.94 -5.19 10.83
N PHE A 331 -9.44 -4.02 11.17
CA PHE A 331 -9.47 -2.82 10.32
C PHE A 331 -8.08 -2.22 10.24
N TRP A 332 -7.72 -1.70 9.09
CA TRP A 332 -6.55 -0.85 9.00
C TRP A 332 -6.77 0.43 9.83
N ASN A 333 -5.73 0.86 10.52
CA ASN A 333 -5.83 2.09 11.31
C ASN A 333 -6.01 3.32 10.42
N ASP A 334 -5.09 3.46 9.48
CA ASP A 334 -5.10 4.44 8.38
C ASP A 334 -4.07 4.05 7.32
N GLY A 335 -4.00 4.83 6.23
CA GLY A 335 -2.99 4.69 5.19
C GLY A 335 -1.73 5.52 5.46
N ALA A 336 -1.25 5.62 6.70
CA ALA A 336 -0.13 6.45 7.09
C ALA A 336 1.10 6.27 6.19
N THR A 337 1.77 7.37 5.84
CA THR A 337 3.01 7.38 5.06
C THR A 337 4.21 7.71 5.95
N CYS A 338 5.41 7.48 5.43
CA CYS A 338 6.65 7.83 6.13
C CYS A 338 6.91 9.36 6.11
N GLU A 339 5.88 10.14 6.45
CA GLU A 339 5.87 11.61 6.52
C GLU A 339 5.19 12.07 7.81
N LEU A 340 5.50 13.26 8.27
CA LEU A 340 4.87 13.85 9.45
C LEU A 340 3.35 13.98 9.26
N ALA A 341 2.57 13.57 10.25
CA ALA A 341 1.10 13.63 10.24
C ALA A 341 0.54 15.03 9.97
N THR A 342 1.33 16.10 10.25
CA THR A 342 0.96 17.48 9.97
C THR A 342 1.14 17.92 8.52
N LYS A 343 1.71 17.07 7.68
CA LYS A 343 1.94 17.35 6.26
C LYS A 343 0.76 16.91 5.40
N PRO A 344 0.53 17.59 4.25
CA PRO A 344 -0.64 17.30 3.40
C PRO A 344 -0.67 15.90 2.79
N LEU A 345 0.49 15.27 2.59
CA LEU A 345 0.60 13.94 1.96
C LEU A 345 1.00 12.86 2.98
N SER A 346 0.53 12.99 4.22
CA SER A 346 0.83 12.05 5.30
C SER A 346 0.04 10.74 5.23
N THR A 347 -0.89 10.60 4.27
CA THR A 347 -1.65 9.36 4.05
C THR A 347 -1.68 8.95 2.58
N GLN A 348 -1.85 7.66 2.33
CA GLN A 348 -1.91 7.11 0.97
C GLN A 348 -3.15 7.60 0.20
N GLU A 349 -4.24 7.83 0.89
CA GLU A 349 -5.47 8.35 0.30
C GLU A 349 -5.20 9.70 -0.38
N TYR A 350 -4.54 10.60 0.31
CA TYR A 350 -4.17 11.90 -0.27
C TYR A 350 -3.17 11.77 -1.41
N ASN A 351 -2.20 10.86 -1.28
CA ASN A 351 -1.26 10.58 -2.35
C ASN A 351 -1.94 10.01 -3.60
N ARG A 352 -2.92 9.13 -3.44
CA ARG A 352 -3.69 8.55 -4.57
C ARG A 352 -4.43 9.64 -5.33
N VAL A 353 -5.11 10.54 -4.63
CA VAL A 353 -5.81 11.68 -5.24
C VAL A 353 -4.82 12.60 -5.98
N ALA A 354 -3.69 12.94 -5.34
CA ALA A 354 -2.67 13.79 -5.93
C ALA A 354 -2.04 13.14 -7.18
N ASN A 355 -1.73 11.86 -7.12
CA ASN A 355 -1.18 11.10 -8.24
C ASN A 355 -2.16 11.01 -9.41
N GLN A 356 -3.45 10.74 -9.13
CA GLN A 356 -4.48 10.66 -10.18
C GLN A 356 -4.64 12.00 -10.90
N LEU A 357 -4.87 13.09 -10.15
CA LEU A 357 -5.01 14.41 -10.75
C LEU A 357 -3.77 14.90 -11.50
N SER A 358 -2.58 14.52 -11.02
CA SER A 358 -1.33 14.81 -11.74
C SER A 358 -1.25 14.07 -13.07
N ALA A 359 -1.71 12.81 -13.09
CA ALA A 359 -1.78 12.00 -14.30
C ALA A 359 -2.81 12.56 -15.29
N ASP A 360 -3.96 12.95 -14.79
CA ASP A 360 -5.04 13.54 -15.59
C ASP A 360 -4.61 14.88 -16.19
N ALA A 361 -3.92 15.72 -15.41
CA ALA A 361 -3.35 16.98 -15.91
C ALA A 361 -2.32 16.72 -17.02
N LEU A 362 -1.42 15.76 -16.84
CA LEU A 362 -0.44 15.40 -17.86
C LEU A 362 -1.14 14.91 -19.14
N SER A 363 -2.10 14.01 -19.02
CA SER A 363 -2.89 13.50 -20.16
C SER A 363 -3.64 14.63 -20.88
N PHE A 364 -4.28 15.53 -20.12
CA PHE A 364 -5.00 16.68 -20.66
C PHE A 364 -4.07 17.57 -21.50
N PHE A 365 -2.85 17.85 -21.00
CA PHE A 365 -1.89 18.69 -21.72
C PHE A 365 -1.26 18.00 -22.92
N ILE A 366 -0.95 16.70 -22.82
CA ILE A 366 -0.48 15.92 -23.97
C ILE A 366 -1.48 16.01 -25.12
N ASN A 367 -2.76 15.95 -24.84
CA ASN A 367 -3.82 16.07 -25.84
C ASN A 367 -3.93 17.49 -26.45
N GLN A 368 -3.29 18.50 -25.87
CA GLN A 368 -3.17 19.83 -26.47
C GLN A 368 -1.89 20.01 -27.30
N MET A 369 -0.89 19.12 -27.16
CA MET A 369 0.35 19.21 -27.91
C MET A 369 0.08 19.03 -29.41
N GLY A 370 0.77 19.81 -30.22
CA GLY A 370 0.62 19.81 -31.68
C GLY A 370 -0.61 20.55 -32.20
N LYS A 371 -1.48 21.07 -31.35
CA LYS A 371 -2.62 21.91 -31.77
C LYS A 371 -2.18 23.37 -31.96
N ASN A 372 -2.82 24.04 -32.90
CA ASN A 372 -2.66 25.48 -33.07
C ASN A 372 -3.36 26.20 -31.90
N LEU A 373 -2.61 27.01 -31.16
CA LEU A 373 -3.14 27.79 -30.05
C LEU A 373 -3.45 29.22 -30.50
N PRO A 374 -4.60 29.81 -30.12
CA PRO A 374 -4.86 31.21 -30.38
C PRO A 374 -3.87 32.07 -29.57
N LEU A 375 -3.24 33.01 -30.25
CA LEU A 375 -2.26 33.91 -29.65
C LEU A 375 -2.78 35.36 -29.67
N ASN A 376 -2.48 36.10 -28.63
CA ASN A 376 -2.55 37.54 -28.64
C ASN A 376 -1.43 38.07 -29.54
N THR A 377 -1.82 38.72 -30.65
CA THR A 377 -0.89 39.16 -31.69
C THR A 377 0.06 40.26 -31.21
N ALA A 378 -0.36 41.04 -30.20
CA ALA A 378 0.45 42.12 -29.66
C ALA A 378 1.54 41.63 -28.69
N THR A 379 1.29 40.53 -27.94
CA THR A 379 2.19 40.06 -26.91
C THR A 379 2.88 38.74 -27.23
N GLY A 380 2.35 38.01 -28.21
CA GLY A 380 2.83 36.62 -28.50
C GLY A 380 2.49 35.60 -27.42
N ALA A 381 1.68 35.99 -26.42
CA ALA A 381 1.18 35.11 -25.37
C ALA A 381 -0.01 34.29 -25.91
N VAL A 382 -0.30 33.16 -25.25
CA VAL A 382 -1.56 32.43 -25.49
C VAL A 382 -2.74 33.31 -25.06
N ASP A 383 -3.81 33.28 -25.87
CA ASP A 383 -5.02 34.08 -25.61
C ASP A 383 -5.62 33.72 -24.23
N SER A 384 -5.95 34.72 -23.43
CA SER A 384 -6.45 34.54 -22.08
C SER A 384 -7.83 33.88 -22.05
N THR A 385 -8.67 34.14 -23.03
CA THR A 385 -10.00 33.52 -23.13
C THR A 385 -9.88 32.02 -23.38
N TYR A 386 -8.92 31.63 -24.25
CA TYR A 386 -8.61 30.22 -24.47
C TYR A 386 -8.08 29.53 -23.20
N LEU A 387 -7.18 30.18 -22.46
CA LEU A 387 -6.64 29.61 -21.20
C LEU A 387 -7.76 29.42 -20.16
N ILE A 388 -8.63 30.40 -20.00
CA ILE A 388 -9.81 30.33 -19.08
C ILE A 388 -10.74 29.18 -19.49
N ALA A 389 -11.05 29.04 -20.79
CA ALA A 389 -11.88 27.95 -21.28
C ALA A 389 -11.26 26.58 -21.01
N LYS A 390 -9.93 26.42 -21.19
CA LYS A 390 -9.23 25.16 -20.89
C LYS A 390 -9.11 24.86 -19.40
N GLN A 391 -8.97 25.88 -18.56
CA GLN A 391 -9.04 25.72 -17.11
C GLN A 391 -10.42 25.23 -16.67
N ALA A 392 -11.49 25.81 -17.22
CA ALA A 392 -12.86 25.38 -16.95
C ALA A 392 -13.11 23.93 -17.43
N GLU A 393 -12.65 23.58 -18.65
CA GLU A 393 -12.75 22.22 -19.18
C GLU A 393 -12.06 21.21 -18.27
N PHE A 394 -10.83 21.50 -17.79
CA PHE A 394 -10.13 20.64 -16.85
C PHE A 394 -10.87 20.53 -15.51
N PHE A 395 -11.37 21.65 -14.99
CA PHE A 395 -12.10 21.67 -13.73
C PHE A 395 -13.35 20.78 -13.81
N GLU A 396 -14.17 20.94 -14.82
CA GLU A 396 -15.42 20.19 -14.98
C GLU A 396 -15.17 18.70 -15.25
N THR A 397 -14.09 18.38 -15.95
CA THR A 397 -13.80 16.99 -16.34
C THR A 397 -13.14 16.18 -15.23
N TYR A 398 -12.22 16.78 -14.46
CA TYR A 398 -11.35 16.03 -13.55
C TYR A 398 -11.46 16.45 -12.08
N ILE A 399 -11.73 17.74 -11.79
CA ILE A 399 -11.80 18.22 -10.41
C ILE A 399 -13.22 18.10 -9.87
N ASN A 400 -14.20 18.58 -10.61
CA ASN A 400 -15.61 18.61 -10.20
C ASN A 400 -16.17 17.22 -9.84
N PRO A 401 -15.84 16.14 -10.57
CA PRO A 401 -16.27 14.79 -10.21
C PRO A 401 -15.71 14.27 -8.88
N LEU A 402 -14.64 14.83 -8.38
CA LEU A 402 -14.02 14.47 -7.10
C LEU A 402 -14.44 15.40 -5.95
N ALA A 403 -15.09 16.52 -6.23
CA ALA A 403 -15.42 17.51 -5.22
C ALA A 403 -16.57 17.08 -4.29
N VAL A 404 -16.50 17.51 -3.03
CA VAL A 404 -17.48 17.18 -1.96
C VAL A 404 -18.94 17.48 -2.37
N ASN A 405 -19.16 18.56 -3.09
CA ASN A 405 -20.52 19.02 -3.38
C ASN A 405 -21.09 18.50 -4.71
N THR A 406 -20.27 17.95 -5.58
CA THR A 406 -20.63 17.64 -6.97
C THR A 406 -20.24 16.24 -7.41
N GLY A 407 -19.35 15.56 -6.68
CA GLY A 407 -18.81 14.27 -7.07
C GLY A 407 -18.65 13.30 -5.91
N THR A 408 -17.53 12.54 -5.91
CA THR A 408 -17.26 11.48 -4.94
C THR A 408 -16.94 11.98 -3.54
N GLY A 409 -16.59 13.24 -3.39
CA GLY A 409 -16.24 13.84 -2.11
C GLY A 409 -14.76 13.70 -1.72
N ASP A 410 -13.90 13.29 -2.64
CA ASP A 410 -12.46 13.10 -2.40
C ASP A 410 -11.68 14.42 -2.28
N LEU A 411 -12.26 15.51 -2.81
CA LEU A 411 -11.69 16.86 -2.76
C LEU A 411 -12.62 17.84 -2.05
N THR A 412 -12.08 18.59 -1.10
CA THR A 412 -12.74 19.78 -0.55
C THR A 412 -12.75 20.91 -1.59
N THR A 413 -11.63 21.10 -2.26
CA THR A 413 -11.49 22.10 -3.34
C THR A 413 -10.31 21.78 -4.23
N GLY A 414 -10.37 22.23 -5.47
CA GLY A 414 -9.26 22.16 -6.42
C GLY A 414 -9.32 23.32 -7.40
N SER A 415 -8.18 23.68 -7.95
CA SER A 415 -8.10 24.68 -9.01
C SER A 415 -6.87 24.44 -9.87
N MET A 416 -6.98 24.85 -11.14
CA MET A 416 -5.85 24.89 -12.05
C MET A 416 -5.65 26.30 -12.58
N THR A 417 -4.41 26.73 -12.68
CA THR A 417 -4.04 27.95 -13.39
C THR A 417 -3.07 27.63 -14.51
N MET A 418 -3.26 28.29 -15.65
CA MET A 418 -2.44 28.13 -16.84
C MET A 418 -1.83 29.46 -17.25
N ALA A 419 -0.61 29.43 -17.79
CA ALA A 419 0.07 30.60 -18.32
C ALA A 419 0.92 30.23 -19.55
N GLY A 420 0.94 31.10 -20.52
CA GLY A 420 1.78 30.99 -21.71
C GLY A 420 2.24 32.40 -22.16
N PRO A 421 2.95 33.15 -21.28
CA PRO A 421 3.21 34.57 -21.50
C PRO A 421 4.09 34.85 -22.73
N ASN A 422 4.99 33.93 -23.08
CA ASN A 422 5.92 34.06 -24.20
C ASN A 422 5.81 32.89 -25.19
N PHE A 423 4.61 32.34 -25.35
CA PHE A 423 4.41 31.11 -26.11
C PHE A 423 4.97 31.16 -27.53
N ASN A 424 4.83 32.29 -28.22
CA ASN A 424 5.33 32.44 -29.58
C ASN A 424 6.86 32.22 -29.66
N ALA A 425 7.62 32.65 -28.68
CA ALA A 425 9.06 32.48 -28.60
C ALA A 425 9.49 31.12 -28.04
N THR A 426 8.85 30.69 -26.94
CA THR A 426 9.31 29.51 -26.18
C THR A 426 8.59 28.22 -26.57
N LYS A 427 7.41 28.31 -27.20
CA LYS A 427 6.47 27.19 -27.42
C LYS A 427 6.10 26.44 -26.13
N THR A 428 6.19 27.13 -25.00
CA THR A 428 5.99 26.55 -23.67
C THR A 428 4.77 27.15 -22.99
N MET A 429 3.91 26.32 -22.47
CA MET A 429 2.87 26.65 -21.49
C MET A 429 3.22 26.06 -20.15
N THR A 430 2.86 26.75 -19.08
CA THR A 430 2.97 26.27 -17.71
C THR A 430 1.59 26.12 -17.10
N PHE A 431 1.45 25.17 -16.20
CA PHE A 431 0.25 25.05 -15.38
C PHE A 431 0.63 24.84 -13.91
N LYS A 432 -0.29 25.23 -13.04
CA LYS A 432 -0.21 24.97 -11.61
C LYS A 432 -1.55 24.39 -11.16
N LEU A 433 -1.50 23.17 -10.64
CA LEU A 433 -2.63 22.49 -10.02
C LEU A 433 -2.53 22.69 -8.50
N LYS A 434 -3.61 23.13 -7.89
CA LYS A 434 -3.76 23.24 -6.44
C LYS A 434 -4.97 22.40 -6.04
N ILE A 435 -4.77 21.46 -5.12
CA ILE A 435 -5.80 20.57 -4.61
C ILE A 435 -5.79 20.59 -3.09
N VAL A 436 -6.96 20.42 -2.49
CA VAL A 436 -7.14 20.21 -1.06
C VAL A 436 -8.01 18.97 -0.90
N PRO A 437 -7.42 17.82 -0.57
CA PRO A 437 -8.16 16.60 -0.31
C PRO A 437 -9.16 16.79 0.83
N THR A 438 -10.24 16.02 0.80
CA THR A 438 -11.20 16.01 1.91
C THR A 438 -10.56 15.34 3.13
N PRO A 439 -10.60 15.96 4.31
CA PRO A 439 -10.10 15.33 5.52
C PRO A 439 -10.86 14.05 5.85
N ILE A 440 -10.13 12.98 6.15
CA ILE A 440 -10.70 11.73 6.62
C ILE A 440 -10.89 11.80 8.13
N LEU A 441 -12.06 11.36 8.60
CA LEU A 441 -12.37 11.35 10.02
C LEU A 441 -11.54 10.27 10.74
N GLY A 442 -10.46 10.66 11.40
CA GLY A 442 -9.58 9.77 12.15
C GLY A 442 -10.07 9.40 13.55
N GLY A 443 -11.06 10.13 14.09
CA GLY A 443 -11.61 9.85 15.42
C GLY A 443 -12.80 10.74 15.74
N VAL A 444 -13.67 10.25 16.63
CA VAL A 444 -14.81 10.99 17.18
C VAL A 444 -14.70 11.01 18.70
N THR A 445 -14.64 12.21 19.28
CA THR A 445 -14.81 12.40 20.73
C THR A 445 -16.18 13.02 20.98
N GLY A 446 -16.97 12.39 21.82
CA GLY A 446 -18.31 12.87 22.19
C GLY A 446 -18.57 12.70 23.68
N THR A 447 -19.30 13.64 24.26
CA THR A 447 -19.83 13.54 25.61
C THR A 447 -21.31 13.16 25.54
N VAL A 448 -21.69 12.09 26.24
CA VAL A 448 -23.11 11.72 26.40
C VAL A 448 -23.58 12.27 27.73
N GLU A 449 -24.50 13.23 27.68
CA GLU A 449 -25.13 13.78 28.88
C GLU A 449 -26.48 13.10 29.12
N PHE A 450 -26.67 12.48 30.28
CA PHE A 450 -27.96 11.95 30.70
C PHE A 450 -28.71 13.02 31.46
N VAL A 451 -29.76 13.55 30.88
CA VAL A 451 -30.66 14.46 31.58
C VAL A 451 -31.80 13.66 32.18
N ALA A 452 -31.84 13.57 33.50
CA ALA A 452 -33.00 13.03 34.20
C ALA A 452 -34.07 14.13 34.28
N THR A 453 -35.16 13.98 33.56
CA THR A 453 -36.37 14.77 33.77
C THR A 453 -37.10 14.18 34.98
N LEU A 454 -37.16 14.97 36.06
CA LEU A 454 -38.02 14.69 37.22
C LEU A 454 -39.49 14.99 36.93
#